data_555ec8fbd61f519731f5cf3fe7b0759d
#
_entry.id   555ec8fbd61f519731f5cf3fe7b0759d
#
_cell.length_a   1.000
_cell.length_b   1.000
_cell.length_c   1.000
_cell.angle_alpha   90.00
_cell.angle_beta   90.00
_cell.angle_gamma   90.00
#
_symmetry.space_group_name_H-M   'P 1'
#
loop_
_entity.id
_entity.type
_entity.pdbx_description
1 polymer ?
#
loop_
_entity_poly.entity_id
_entity_poly.type
_entity_poly.pdbx_seq_one_letter_code
_entity_poly.pdbx_strand_id
1 'polypeptide(L)'
;ELATCALNNFPIKVALINNDSLGMVRQWQTLFYDERYSQTTLETHTRRIPDFVMLAEALGCAAFRVETEEDIVPTIEKARKINDRPVVIEFVVAKDAQVWPMVPAGTSNSEIMMLKGIYPLVDEDQARRDTI
;
A
#
# COMPACT_ATOMS: atom_id res chain seq x y z
N GLU A 1 -5.37 18.27 -6.49
CA GLU A 1 -4.02 18.84 -6.64
C GLU A 1 -3.28 18.34 -7.87
N LEU A 2 -3.54 17.10 -8.34
CA LEU A 2 -2.85 16.55 -9.53
C LEU A 2 -3.08 17.40 -10.78
N ALA A 3 -4.30 17.87 -11.02
CA ALA A 3 -4.61 18.79 -12.12
C ALA A 3 -3.83 20.10 -12.00
N THR A 4 -3.71 20.64 -10.78
CA THR A 4 -2.91 21.85 -10.53
C THR A 4 -1.43 21.62 -10.83
N CYS A 5 -0.88 20.46 -10.41
CA CYS A 5 0.49 20.08 -10.72
C CYS A 5 0.71 19.94 -12.23
N ALA A 6 -0.24 19.35 -12.94
CA ALA A 6 -0.16 19.19 -14.39
C ALA A 6 -0.19 20.53 -15.11
N LEU A 7 -1.11 21.44 -14.73
CA LEU A 7 -1.22 22.79 -15.30
C LEU A 7 0.03 23.65 -15.08
N ASN A 8 0.73 23.43 -13.98
CA ASN A 8 1.93 24.20 -13.62
C ASN A 8 3.25 23.45 -13.90
N ASN A 9 3.20 22.29 -14.54
CA ASN A 9 4.36 21.46 -14.88
C ASN A 9 5.21 21.07 -13.66
N PHE A 10 4.57 20.79 -12.51
CA PHE A 10 5.25 20.30 -11.32
C PHE A 10 5.52 18.80 -11.46
N PRO A 11 6.78 18.36 -11.56
CA PRO A 11 7.13 16.98 -11.91
C PRO A 11 7.12 16.06 -10.68
N ILE A 12 6.07 16.10 -9.87
CA ILE A 12 5.94 15.20 -8.72
C ILE A 12 5.77 13.76 -9.19
N LYS A 13 6.19 12.82 -8.35
CA LYS A 13 6.01 11.38 -8.56
C LYS A 13 5.14 10.83 -7.44
N VAL A 14 4.03 10.23 -7.80
CA VAL A 14 3.07 9.61 -6.87
C VAL A 14 3.12 8.11 -7.03
N ALA A 15 3.44 7.40 -5.95
CA ALA A 15 3.30 5.95 -5.86
C ALA A 15 1.97 5.63 -5.20
N LEU A 16 1.03 5.10 -5.96
CA LEU A 16 -0.27 4.64 -5.48
C LEU A 16 -0.21 3.14 -5.20
N ILE A 17 -0.27 2.76 -3.95
CA ILE A 17 -0.31 1.36 -3.53
C ILE A 17 -1.77 0.92 -3.49
N ASN A 18 -2.16 0.08 -4.45
CA ASN A 18 -3.53 -0.37 -4.61
C ASN A 18 -3.68 -1.86 -4.26
N ASN A 19 -4.39 -2.15 -3.19
CA ASN A 19 -4.73 -3.51 -2.76
C ASN A 19 -6.23 -3.81 -2.86
N ASP A 20 -7.01 -2.98 -3.55
CA ASP A 20 -8.46 -3.10 -3.73
C ASP A 20 -9.26 -3.19 -2.42
N SER A 21 -8.68 -2.72 -1.33
CA SER A 21 -9.25 -2.89 -0.01
C SER A 21 -8.92 -1.72 0.92
N LEU A 22 -9.74 -1.53 1.95
CA LEU A 22 -9.38 -0.74 3.13
C LEU A 22 -8.48 -1.61 4.02
N GLY A 23 -7.20 -1.72 3.65
CA GLY A 23 -6.27 -2.74 4.12
C GLY A 23 -6.16 -2.84 5.64
N MET A 24 -5.92 -1.73 6.34
CA MET A 24 -5.80 -1.73 7.80
C MET A 24 -7.11 -2.13 8.50
N VAL A 25 -8.26 -1.67 7.99
CA VAL A 25 -9.56 -2.05 8.55
C VAL A 25 -9.82 -3.54 8.32
N ARG A 26 -9.50 -4.04 7.13
CA ARG A 26 -9.59 -5.47 6.82
C ARG A 26 -8.68 -6.31 7.71
N GLN A 27 -7.44 -5.86 7.98
CA GLN A 27 -6.53 -6.54 8.90
C GLN A 27 -7.13 -6.67 10.30
N TRP A 28 -7.78 -5.64 10.81
CA TRP A 28 -8.47 -5.70 12.10
C TRP A 28 -9.64 -6.69 12.09
N GLN A 29 -10.40 -6.75 11.00
CA GLN A 29 -11.48 -7.73 10.85
C GLN A 29 -10.93 -9.16 10.84
N THR A 30 -9.78 -9.37 10.19
CA THR A 30 -9.09 -10.66 10.23
C THR A 30 -8.65 -11.04 11.64
N LEU A 31 -8.03 -10.11 12.38
CA LEU A 31 -7.37 -10.43 13.64
C LEU A 31 -8.32 -10.47 14.86
N PHE A 32 -9.36 -9.62 14.86
CA PHE A 32 -10.18 -9.39 16.06
C PHE A 32 -11.67 -9.69 15.88
N TYR A 33 -12.12 -10.00 14.65
CA TYR A 33 -13.52 -10.19 14.33
C TYR A 33 -13.80 -11.49 13.55
N ASP A 34 -12.97 -12.50 13.74
CA ASP A 34 -13.12 -13.83 13.12
C ASP A 34 -13.37 -13.77 11.61
N GLU A 35 -12.58 -12.92 10.92
CA GLU A 35 -12.67 -12.71 9.46
C GLU A 35 -14.07 -12.23 8.98
N ARG A 36 -14.85 -11.61 9.84
CA ARG A 36 -16.15 -11.04 9.47
C ARG A 36 -15.98 -9.75 8.69
N TYR A 37 -15.66 -9.88 7.41
CA TYR A 37 -15.42 -8.74 6.52
C TYR A 37 -16.71 -7.99 6.21
N SER A 38 -16.71 -6.69 6.43
CA SER A 38 -17.82 -5.80 6.12
C SER A 38 -17.31 -4.47 5.62
N GLN A 39 -17.75 -4.06 4.41
CA GLN A 39 -17.47 -2.77 3.78
C GLN A 39 -15.95 -2.46 3.57
N THR A 40 -15.08 -3.45 3.59
CA THR A 40 -13.63 -3.28 3.44
C THR A 40 -13.11 -3.65 2.05
N THR A 41 -13.84 -4.42 1.28
CA THR A 41 -13.54 -4.66 -0.13
C THR A 41 -14.13 -3.51 -0.94
N LEU A 42 -13.29 -2.81 -1.69
CA LEU A 42 -13.70 -1.65 -2.49
C LEU A 42 -14.42 -2.07 -3.76
N GLU A 43 -14.04 -3.21 -4.35
CA GLU A 43 -14.71 -3.78 -5.48
C GLU A 43 -15.84 -4.73 -5.03
N THR A 44 -17.03 -4.54 -5.58
CA THR A 44 -18.19 -5.41 -5.38
C THR A 44 -18.91 -5.62 -6.71
N HIS A 45 -19.92 -6.50 -6.76
CA HIS A 45 -20.75 -6.70 -7.97
C HIS A 45 -21.37 -5.41 -8.52
N THR A 46 -21.58 -4.41 -7.67
CA THR A 46 -22.23 -3.14 -8.00
C THR A 46 -21.31 -1.93 -7.96
N ARG A 47 -20.07 -2.10 -7.45
CA ARG A 47 -19.07 -1.04 -7.35
C ARG A 47 -17.80 -1.49 -8.05
N ARG A 48 -17.27 -0.62 -8.88
CA ARG A 48 -15.95 -0.78 -9.49
C ARG A 48 -15.01 0.24 -8.87
N ILE A 49 -13.78 -0.20 -8.65
CA ILE A 49 -12.70 0.72 -8.30
C ILE A 49 -12.41 1.59 -9.53
N PRO A 50 -12.16 2.89 -9.35
CA PRO A 50 -11.72 3.74 -10.46
C PRO A 50 -10.46 3.16 -11.12
N ASP A 51 -10.37 3.25 -12.43
CA ASP A 51 -9.10 3.04 -13.12
C ASP A 51 -8.20 4.24 -12.82
N PHE A 52 -7.22 4.05 -11.94
CA PHE A 52 -6.35 5.12 -11.48
C PHE A 52 -5.39 5.62 -12.55
N VAL A 53 -5.03 4.78 -13.52
CA VAL A 53 -4.23 5.18 -14.68
C VAL A 53 -5.04 6.15 -15.54
N MET A 54 -6.24 5.75 -15.94
CA MET A 54 -7.13 6.62 -16.72
C MET A 54 -7.48 7.91 -15.97
N LEU A 55 -7.70 7.84 -14.66
CA LEU A 55 -7.97 9.03 -13.84
C LEU A 55 -6.78 9.99 -13.85
N ALA A 56 -5.57 9.48 -13.65
CA ALA A 56 -4.37 10.30 -13.65
C ALA A 56 -4.12 10.95 -15.02
N GLU A 57 -4.31 10.20 -16.11
CA GLU A 57 -4.20 10.72 -17.48
C GLU A 57 -5.23 11.82 -17.75
N ALA A 58 -6.48 11.63 -17.33
CA ALA A 58 -7.52 12.64 -17.46
C ALA A 58 -7.21 13.94 -16.70
N LEU A 59 -6.39 13.86 -15.63
CA LEU A 59 -5.91 15.01 -14.86
C LEU A 59 -4.61 15.63 -15.44
N GLY A 60 -4.12 15.14 -16.60
CA GLY A 60 -2.93 15.63 -17.28
C GLY A 60 -1.61 15.04 -16.79
N CYS A 61 -1.64 13.99 -15.98
CA CYS A 61 -0.45 13.28 -15.53
C CYS A 61 0.03 12.25 -16.56
N ALA A 62 1.30 11.87 -16.51
CA ALA A 62 1.71 10.59 -17.05
C ALA A 62 1.35 9.49 -16.05
N ALA A 63 0.90 8.33 -16.52
CA ALA A 63 0.48 7.27 -15.62
C ALA A 63 0.99 5.90 -16.06
N PHE A 64 1.25 5.03 -15.08
CA PHE A 64 1.73 3.67 -15.29
C PHE A 64 1.06 2.74 -14.27
N ARG A 65 0.91 1.46 -14.66
CA ARG A 65 0.50 0.39 -13.75
C ARG A 65 1.61 -0.65 -13.68
N VAL A 66 1.88 -1.12 -12.47
CA VAL A 66 2.87 -2.17 -12.15
C VAL A 66 2.12 -3.31 -11.48
N GLU A 67 2.18 -4.49 -12.08
CA GLU A 67 1.50 -5.70 -11.62
C GLU A 67 2.48 -6.82 -11.24
N THR A 68 3.75 -6.69 -11.67
CA THR A 68 4.80 -7.68 -11.40
C THR A 68 6.03 -7.03 -10.77
N GLU A 69 6.83 -7.80 -10.03
CA GLU A 69 8.06 -7.29 -9.41
C GLU A 69 9.09 -6.85 -10.46
N GLU A 70 9.15 -7.52 -11.60
CA GLU A 70 10.08 -7.24 -12.68
C GLU A 70 9.84 -5.86 -13.29
N ASP A 71 8.59 -5.38 -13.27
CA ASP A 71 8.21 -4.08 -13.84
C ASP A 71 8.47 -2.90 -12.89
N ILE A 72 8.77 -3.14 -11.61
CA ILE A 72 8.94 -2.08 -10.60
C ILE A 72 10.08 -1.15 -11.00
N VAL A 73 11.30 -1.69 -11.13
CA VAL A 73 12.49 -0.88 -11.42
C VAL A 73 12.40 -0.19 -12.77
N PRO A 74 12.07 -0.89 -13.88
CA PRO A 74 11.93 -0.25 -15.18
C PRO A 74 10.91 0.91 -15.19
N THR A 75 9.78 0.74 -14.49
CA THR A 75 8.73 1.76 -14.44
C THR A 75 9.17 2.98 -13.62
N ILE A 76 9.83 2.77 -12.49
CA ILE A 76 10.40 3.87 -11.70
C ILE A 76 11.45 4.65 -12.53
N GLU A 77 12.34 3.95 -13.22
CA GLU A 77 13.35 4.57 -14.10
C GLU A 77 12.71 5.39 -15.23
N LYS A 78 11.62 4.87 -15.83
CA LYS A 78 10.84 5.58 -16.84
C LYS A 78 10.19 6.84 -16.25
N ALA A 79 9.57 6.72 -15.08
CA ALA A 79 8.91 7.83 -14.39
C ALA A 79 9.90 8.94 -14.00
N ARG A 80 11.13 8.59 -13.56
CA ARG A 80 12.18 9.55 -13.20
C ARG A 80 12.61 10.44 -14.35
N LYS A 81 12.50 9.97 -15.59
CA LYS A 81 12.87 10.73 -16.80
C LYS A 81 11.82 11.74 -17.24
N ILE A 82 10.59 11.64 -16.76
CA ILE A 82 9.47 12.56 -17.08
C ILE A 82 9.54 13.74 -16.11
N ASN A 83 9.94 14.90 -16.57
CA ASN A 83 10.13 16.09 -15.73
C ASN A 83 9.32 17.31 -16.22
N ASP A 84 8.41 17.11 -17.16
CA ASP A 84 7.53 18.13 -17.72
C ASP A 84 6.11 18.09 -17.15
N ARG A 85 5.77 17.08 -16.35
CA ARG A 85 4.44 16.87 -15.76
C ARG A 85 4.49 15.92 -14.56
N PRO A 86 3.44 15.86 -13.73
CA PRO A 86 3.34 14.86 -12.68
C PRO A 86 3.23 13.44 -13.26
N VAL A 87 3.70 12.47 -12.49
CA VAL A 87 3.60 11.04 -12.83
C VAL A 87 2.91 10.30 -11.69
N VAL A 88 1.96 9.45 -12.03
CA VAL A 88 1.31 8.52 -11.09
C VAL A 88 1.69 7.10 -11.50
N ILE A 89 2.17 6.32 -10.54
CA ILE A 89 2.45 4.90 -10.73
C ILE A 89 1.54 4.13 -9.77
N GLU A 90 0.62 3.35 -10.32
CA GLU A 90 -0.20 2.42 -9.57
C GLU A 90 0.55 1.11 -9.41
N PHE A 91 0.85 0.73 -8.17
CA PHE A 91 1.40 -0.57 -7.81
C PHE A 91 0.27 -1.45 -7.30
N VAL A 92 -0.08 -2.47 -8.06
CA VAL A 92 -1.09 -3.47 -7.66
C VAL A 92 -0.42 -4.45 -6.70
N VAL A 93 -0.93 -4.52 -5.48
CA VAL A 93 -0.36 -5.35 -4.42
C VAL A 93 -1.37 -6.34 -3.87
N ALA A 94 -0.89 -7.34 -3.13
CA ALA A 94 -1.73 -8.37 -2.55
C ALA A 94 -2.79 -7.77 -1.61
N LYS A 95 -4.05 -8.19 -1.80
CA LYS A 95 -5.21 -7.70 -1.05
C LYS A 95 -5.12 -7.99 0.44
N ASP A 96 -4.57 -9.14 0.80
CA ASP A 96 -4.49 -9.61 2.17
C ASP A 96 -3.14 -9.35 2.82
N ALA A 97 -2.30 -8.52 2.20
CA ALA A 97 -1.05 -8.07 2.82
C ALA A 97 -1.35 -7.28 4.11
N GLN A 98 -0.67 -7.64 5.18
CA GLN A 98 -0.85 -7.07 6.50
C GLN A 98 0.37 -6.25 6.92
N VAL A 99 0.14 -5.26 7.77
CA VAL A 99 1.20 -4.41 8.34
C VAL A 99 1.64 -4.99 9.68
N TRP A 100 2.92 -5.32 9.78
CA TRP A 100 3.55 -5.86 10.97
C TRP A 100 4.89 -5.14 11.25
N PRO A 101 5.33 -5.00 12.51
CA PRO A 101 4.62 -5.36 13.75
C PRO A 101 3.46 -4.42 14.08
N MET A 102 2.53 -4.83 14.95
CA MET A 102 1.39 -4.03 15.34
C MET A 102 1.19 -4.08 16.86
N VAL A 103 0.90 -2.92 17.46
CA VAL A 103 0.48 -2.81 18.87
C VAL A 103 -1.04 -2.58 18.88
N PRO A 104 -1.86 -3.53 19.36
CA PRO A 104 -3.30 -3.34 19.46
C PRO A 104 -3.67 -2.23 20.43
N ALA A 105 -4.81 -1.57 20.20
CA ALA A 105 -5.31 -0.57 21.12
C ALA A 105 -5.54 -1.18 22.51
N GLY A 106 -5.11 -0.46 23.55
CA GLY A 106 -5.25 -0.90 24.95
C GLY A 106 -4.17 -1.86 25.44
N THR A 107 -3.15 -2.17 24.61
CA THR A 107 -2.00 -2.98 25.01
C THR A 107 -0.73 -2.15 25.17
N SER A 108 0.26 -2.73 25.85
CA SER A 108 1.60 -2.13 26.00
C SER A 108 2.46 -2.39 24.75
N ASN A 109 3.47 -1.54 24.53
CA ASN A 109 4.49 -1.78 23.49
C ASN A 109 5.28 -3.09 23.71
N SER A 110 5.29 -3.63 24.95
CA SER A 110 5.86 -4.94 25.24
C SER A 110 4.99 -6.12 24.77
N GLU A 111 3.75 -5.85 24.38
CA GLU A 111 2.79 -6.85 23.88
C GLU A 111 2.58 -6.71 22.36
N ILE A 112 3.65 -6.31 21.67
CA ILE A 112 3.63 -6.14 20.22
C ILE A 112 3.31 -7.46 19.50
N MET A 113 2.37 -7.40 18.58
CA MET A 113 2.02 -8.52 17.71
C MET A 113 2.97 -8.58 16.52
N MET A 114 3.47 -9.78 16.23
CA MET A 114 4.37 -10.06 15.10
C MET A 114 3.83 -11.23 14.28
N LEU A 115 4.03 -11.19 12.98
CA LEU A 115 3.73 -12.32 12.13
C LEU A 115 4.84 -13.38 12.25
N LYS A 116 4.50 -14.58 12.73
CA LYS A 116 5.46 -15.68 12.83
C LYS A 116 6.04 -16.03 11.45
N GLY A 117 7.35 -15.98 11.32
CA GLY A 117 8.10 -16.43 10.13
C GLY A 117 8.46 -15.36 9.10
N ILE A 118 8.03 -14.10 9.27
CA ILE A 118 8.42 -13.00 8.37
C ILE A 118 9.62 -12.18 8.89
N TYR A 119 9.93 -12.26 10.17
CA TYR A 119 11.12 -11.63 10.73
C TYR A 119 12.15 -12.68 11.21
N PRO A 120 13.20 -12.93 10.42
CA PRO A 120 14.29 -13.82 10.82
C PRO A 120 15.28 -13.17 11.79
N LEU A 121 15.00 -11.96 12.32
CA LEU A 121 16.04 -11.14 12.95
C LEU A 121 15.89 -10.91 14.46
N VAL A 122 14.94 -11.54 15.11
CA VAL A 122 15.00 -11.64 16.57
C VAL A 122 15.14 -13.11 16.89
N ASP A 123 16.39 -13.55 17.08
CA ASP A 123 16.71 -14.79 17.75
C ASP A 123 15.88 -14.82 19.05
N GLU A 124 15.07 -15.86 19.26
CA GLU A 124 14.23 -15.98 20.47
C GLU A 124 15.07 -15.86 21.75
N ASP A 125 16.35 -16.19 21.67
CA ASP A 125 17.31 -16.01 22.74
C ASP A 125 17.79 -14.56 22.94
N GLN A 126 17.75 -13.73 21.90
CA GLN A 126 18.04 -12.29 22.01
C GLN A 126 16.85 -11.53 22.63
N ALA A 127 15.64 -11.85 22.23
CA ALA A 127 14.43 -11.25 22.81
C ALA A 127 14.28 -11.54 24.31
N ARG A 128 14.75 -12.70 24.78
CA ARG A 128 14.77 -13.06 26.21
C ARG A 128 15.86 -12.34 27.01
N ARG A 129 16.94 -11.92 26.38
CA ARG A 129 18.04 -11.19 27.03
C ARG A 129 17.74 -9.70 27.23
N ASP A 130 16.92 -9.13 26.36
CA ASP A 130 16.56 -7.71 26.42
C ASP A 130 15.32 -7.45 27.32
N THR A 131 14.81 -8.48 27.99
CA THR A 131 13.65 -8.40 28.91
C THR A 131 14.05 -8.50 30.39
N ILE A 132 15.33 -8.28 30.73
CA ILE A 132 15.82 -8.24 32.14
C ILE A 132 16.25 -6.83 32.50
#